data_7928889144fc38ce61aa9911b3f392de
#
_entry.id   7928889144fc38ce61aa9911b3f392de
#
_cell.length_a   1.000
_cell.length_b   1.000
_cell.length_c   1.000
_cell.angle_alpha   90.00
_cell.angle_beta   90.00
_cell.angle_gamma   90.00
#
_symmetry.space_group_name_H-M   'P 1'
#
loop_
_entity.id
_entity.type
_entity.pdbx_description
1 polymer ?
#
loop_
_entity_poly.entity_id
_entity_poly.type
_entity_poly.pdbx_seq_one_letter_code
_entity_poly.pdbx_strand_id
1 'polypeptide(L)'
;MSELRAWVRRALWDVVPRDHRQEGPALRRRQLVTAAFVLVGAVVLGFSLRIEPGSAWFYPATLGLAAVWVVGAFASGPLHLGRVLHGDRQRRPVAAPGGGGRRRPGGRAPPGARRRRPGAAPVLLGLLLAAVFVVGALLVREIALLEPLEGLVVDVVDYADQGSLPLLVAVTAVNGVAEELFFRGAAYAAITRHPVAWTTLAYAVATAATGNVMLSFAAVLLGVVVGLERRASGGILGPVLTHCTWSLTMLLVLPVVF
;
A
#
# COMPACT_ATOMS: atom_id res chain seq x y z
N MET A 1 -10.18 -26.88 -4.83
CA MET A 1 -8.90 -26.27 -5.35
C MET A 1 -9.11 -25.24 -6.47
N SER A 2 -10.15 -25.33 -7.29
CA SER A 2 -10.43 -24.39 -8.39
C SER A 2 -10.82 -22.98 -7.93
N GLU A 3 -11.64 -22.84 -6.90
CA GLU A 3 -12.12 -21.54 -6.40
C GLU A 3 -11.03 -20.73 -5.71
N LEU A 4 -10.19 -21.35 -4.89
CA LEU A 4 -9.04 -20.69 -4.25
C LEU A 4 -8.06 -20.17 -5.29
N ARG A 5 -7.71 -20.97 -6.30
CA ARG A 5 -6.87 -20.53 -7.42
C ARG A 5 -7.49 -19.35 -8.17
N ALA A 6 -8.77 -19.39 -8.44
CA ALA A 6 -9.50 -18.30 -9.10
C ALA A 6 -9.53 -17.04 -8.23
N TRP A 7 -9.66 -17.19 -6.91
CA TRP A 7 -9.62 -16.07 -5.97
C TRP A 7 -8.23 -15.42 -5.92
N VAL A 8 -7.16 -16.22 -5.73
CA VAL A 8 -5.76 -15.74 -5.70
C VAL A 8 -5.44 -15.03 -7.02
N ARG A 9 -5.81 -15.61 -8.17
CA ARG A 9 -5.59 -14.99 -9.47
C ARG A 9 -6.25 -13.62 -9.56
N ARG A 10 -7.51 -13.51 -9.13
CA ARG A 10 -8.26 -12.24 -9.16
C ARG A 10 -7.70 -11.20 -8.19
N ALA A 11 -7.22 -11.63 -7.03
CA ALA A 11 -6.72 -10.73 -6.00
C ALA A 11 -5.32 -10.17 -6.34
N LEU A 12 -4.44 -10.98 -6.95
CA LEU A 12 -3.01 -10.65 -7.08
C LEU A 12 -2.47 -10.73 -8.51
N TRP A 13 -3.05 -11.57 -9.39
CA TRP A 13 -2.43 -11.86 -10.70
C TRP A 13 -3.13 -11.20 -11.89
N ASP A 14 -4.39 -10.83 -11.76
CA ASP A 14 -5.07 -10.08 -12.80
C ASP A 14 -4.36 -8.74 -13.05
N VAL A 15 -4.46 -8.23 -14.27
CA VAL A 15 -3.84 -6.96 -14.66
C VAL A 15 -4.92 -6.02 -15.17
N VAL A 16 -5.20 -4.97 -14.41
CA VAL A 16 -6.06 -3.89 -14.88
C VAL A 16 -5.20 -2.89 -15.66
N PRO A 17 -5.53 -2.60 -16.95
CA PRO A 17 -4.84 -1.61 -17.72
C PRO A 17 -4.86 -0.24 -17.03
N ARG A 18 -3.73 0.46 -17.06
CA ARG A 18 -3.67 1.84 -16.56
C ARG A 18 -4.38 2.77 -17.53
N ASP A 19 -5.38 3.47 -17.04
CA ASP A 19 -6.15 4.46 -17.79
C ASP A 19 -5.47 5.85 -17.83
N HIS A 20 -4.37 6.03 -17.08
CA HIS A 20 -3.66 7.29 -16.96
C HIS A 20 -2.16 7.11 -17.18
N ARG A 21 -1.67 7.59 -18.30
CA ARG A 21 -0.25 7.69 -18.60
C ARG A 21 0.11 9.15 -18.75
N GLN A 22 1.03 9.63 -17.95
CA GLN A 22 1.70 10.89 -18.18
C GLN A 22 2.92 10.66 -19.05
N GLU A 23 3.23 11.63 -19.91
CA GLU A 23 4.39 11.60 -20.81
C GLU A 23 5.14 12.94 -20.74
N GLY A 24 6.36 12.95 -21.27
CA GLY A 24 7.15 14.15 -21.40
C GLY A 24 7.48 14.86 -20.07
N PRO A 25 7.43 16.20 -20.03
CA PRO A 25 7.80 17.00 -18.86
C PRO A 25 6.96 16.71 -17.61
N ALA A 26 5.66 16.40 -17.78
CA ALA A 26 4.76 16.08 -16.66
C ALA A 26 5.17 14.78 -15.95
N LEU A 27 5.58 13.77 -16.71
CA LEU A 27 6.10 12.53 -16.15
C LEU A 27 7.42 12.75 -15.40
N ARG A 28 8.36 13.49 -16.02
CA ARG A 28 9.65 13.82 -15.39
C ARG A 28 9.46 14.57 -14.07
N ARG A 29 8.57 15.58 -14.04
CA ARG A 29 8.25 16.30 -12.81
C ARG A 29 7.72 15.33 -11.73
N ARG A 30 6.79 14.44 -12.08
CA ARG A 30 6.27 13.44 -11.15
C ARG A 30 7.38 12.54 -10.60
N GLN A 31 8.26 12.05 -11.47
CA GLN A 31 9.40 11.20 -11.08
C GLN A 31 10.34 11.92 -10.10
N LEU A 32 10.69 13.18 -10.38
CA LEU A 32 11.55 13.96 -9.50
C LEU A 32 10.89 14.23 -8.14
N VAL A 33 9.62 14.65 -8.14
CA VAL A 33 8.88 14.89 -6.90
C VAL A 33 8.74 13.62 -6.08
N THR A 34 8.37 12.49 -6.69
CA THR A 34 8.27 11.23 -5.93
C THR A 34 9.61 10.76 -5.41
N ALA A 35 10.70 10.88 -6.17
CA ALA A 35 12.04 10.53 -5.70
C ALA A 35 12.48 11.41 -4.52
N ALA A 36 12.26 12.73 -4.60
CA ALA A 36 12.57 13.65 -3.51
C ALA A 36 11.79 13.31 -2.23
N PHE A 37 10.49 13.01 -2.35
CA PHE A 37 9.68 12.64 -1.19
C PHE A 37 10.01 11.25 -0.63
N VAL A 38 10.49 10.29 -1.44
CA VAL A 38 11.04 9.03 -0.91
C VAL A 38 12.24 9.30 -0.01
N LEU A 39 13.16 10.20 -0.43
CA LEU A 39 14.32 10.56 0.37
C LEU A 39 13.94 11.29 1.67
N VAL A 40 13.06 12.30 1.57
CA VAL A 40 12.57 13.03 2.75
C VAL A 40 11.86 12.09 3.70
N GLY A 41 10.97 11.23 3.20
CA GLY A 41 10.24 10.25 4.01
C GLY A 41 11.18 9.23 4.66
N ALA A 42 12.21 8.76 3.95
CA ALA A 42 13.22 7.88 4.52
C ALA A 42 13.95 8.53 5.71
N VAL A 43 14.35 9.80 5.57
CA VAL A 43 14.99 10.55 6.65
C VAL A 43 14.05 10.70 7.85
N VAL A 44 12.80 11.14 7.61
CA VAL A 44 11.83 11.34 8.70
C VAL A 44 11.50 10.00 9.38
N LEU A 45 11.32 8.92 8.61
CA LEU A 45 11.08 7.58 9.16
C LEU A 45 12.26 7.11 10.02
N GLY A 46 13.50 7.25 9.52
CA GLY A 46 14.69 6.89 10.27
C GLY A 46 14.86 7.70 11.57
N PHE A 47 14.45 8.96 11.59
CA PHE A 47 14.39 9.76 12.82
C PHE A 47 13.28 9.32 13.76
N SER A 48 12.09 9.05 13.24
CA SER A 48 10.93 8.68 14.06
C SER A 48 11.16 7.41 14.87
N LEU A 49 11.86 6.42 14.29
CA LEU A 49 12.18 5.15 14.97
C LEU A 49 13.49 5.20 15.79
N ARG A 50 14.09 6.37 15.98
CA ARG A 50 15.16 6.63 16.97
C ARG A 50 14.63 7.32 18.23
N ILE A 51 13.37 7.73 18.22
CA ILE A 51 12.70 8.27 19.40
C ILE A 51 12.46 7.10 20.35
N GLU A 52 12.78 7.29 21.62
CA GLU A 52 12.58 6.25 22.64
C GLU A 52 11.13 5.77 22.70
N PRO A 53 10.88 4.45 22.79
CA PRO A 53 9.56 3.90 23.05
C PRO A 53 8.92 4.57 24.28
N GLY A 54 7.61 4.81 24.24
CA GLY A 54 6.88 5.52 25.30
C GLY A 54 7.00 7.03 25.26
N SER A 55 7.90 7.62 24.49
CA SER A 55 8.03 9.07 24.35
C SER A 55 6.82 9.68 23.63
N ALA A 56 6.26 10.76 24.19
CA ALA A 56 5.17 11.51 23.57
C ALA A 56 5.55 12.10 22.19
N TRP A 57 6.84 12.32 21.93
CA TRP A 57 7.34 12.84 20.66
C TRP A 57 7.21 11.84 19.50
N PHE A 58 7.06 10.55 19.79
CA PHE A 58 6.85 9.52 18.76
C PHE A 58 5.60 9.80 17.92
N TYR A 59 4.50 10.22 18.55
CA TYR A 59 3.23 10.46 17.86
C TYR A 59 3.29 11.62 16.85
N PRO A 60 3.76 12.83 17.23
CA PRO A 60 3.88 13.91 16.25
C PRO A 60 4.94 13.60 15.16
N ALA A 61 6.01 12.86 15.47
CA ALA A 61 7.00 12.47 14.47
C ALA A 61 6.40 11.52 13.42
N THR A 62 5.65 10.51 13.85
CA THR A 62 4.98 9.56 12.94
C THR A 62 3.83 10.21 12.16
N LEU A 63 3.11 11.17 12.74
CA LEU A 63 2.12 11.98 12.02
C LEU A 63 2.80 12.93 11.03
N GLY A 64 3.97 13.46 11.37
CA GLY A 64 4.81 14.22 10.44
C GLY A 64 5.24 13.38 9.23
N LEU A 65 5.60 12.12 9.45
CA LEU A 65 5.88 11.17 8.38
C LEU A 65 4.65 10.96 7.47
N ALA A 66 3.47 10.72 8.07
CA ALA A 66 2.23 10.60 7.30
C ALA A 66 1.96 11.86 6.47
N ALA A 67 2.18 13.05 7.04
CA ALA A 67 2.04 14.31 6.31
C ALA A 67 3.03 14.40 5.12
N VAL A 68 4.29 13.97 5.29
CA VAL A 68 5.27 13.90 4.19
C VAL A 68 4.74 13.04 3.05
N TRP A 69 4.23 11.84 3.34
CA TRP A 69 3.68 10.94 2.32
C TRP A 69 2.46 11.54 1.62
N VAL A 70 1.53 12.13 2.37
CA VAL A 70 0.32 12.77 1.80
C VAL A 70 0.70 13.96 0.93
N VAL A 71 1.55 14.88 1.43
CA VAL A 71 2.02 16.04 0.67
C VAL A 71 2.75 15.60 -0.60
N GLY A 72 3.66 14.62 -0.48
CA GLY A 72 4.37 14.05 -1.63
C GLY A 72 3.43 13.45 -2.67
N ALA A 73 2.39 12.76 -2.22
CA ALA A 73 1.40 12.18 -3.11
C ALA A 73 0.71 13.27 -3.94
N PHE A 74 0.16 14.31 -3.30
CA PHE A 74 -0.54 15.39 -4.00
C PHE A 74 0.39 16.31 -4.80
N ALA A 75 1.58 16.61 -4.29
CA ALA A 75 2.58 17.42 -5.00
C ALA A 75 3.08 16.74 -6.29
N SER A 76 3.05 15.40 -6.37
CA SER A 76 3.45 14.66 -7.56
C SER A 76 2.54 14.90 -8.77
N GLY A 77 1.29 15.35 -8.55
CA GLY A 77 0.28 15.59 -9.56
C GLY A 77 -1.02 14.81 -9.32
N PRO A 78 -1.93 14.74 -10.28
CA PRO A 78 -3.22 14.08 -10.11
C PRO A 78 -3.07 12.63 -9.65
N LEU A 79 -3.78 12.26 -8.58
CA LEU A 79 -3.78 10.91 -8.06
C LEU A 79 -4.83 10.05 -8.77
N HIS A 80 -4.44 8.84 -9.12
CA HIS A 80 -5.30 7.84 -9.75
C HIS A 80 -5.64 6.76 -8.72
N LEU A 81 -6.62 7.07 -7.87
CA LEU A 81 -7.00 6.25 -6.71
C LEU A 81 -7.87 5.04 -7.08
N GLY A 82 -8.23 4.92 -8.36
CA GLY A 82 -9.15 3.89 -8.85
C GLY A 82 -10.61 4.35 -8.86
N ARG A 83 -11.46 3.57 -9.52
CA ARG A 83 -12.86 3.94 -9.84
C ARG A 83 -13.87 3.79 -8.69
N VAL A 84 -13.46 3.72 -7.44
CA VAL A 84 -14.36 3.42 -6.33
C VAL A 84 -15.34 4.57 -6.01
N LEU A 85 -15.05 5.81 -6.42
CA LEU A 85 -15.82 7.00 -6.02
C LEU A 85 -16.58 7.70 -7.12
N HIS A 86 -16.50 7.30 -8.39
CA HIS A 86 -17.28 7.93 -9.43
C HIS A 86 -18.29 6.94 -10.03
N GLY A 87 -19.56 7.21 -9.76
CA GLY A 87 -20.65 6.62 -10.53
C GLY A 87 -20.39 6.89 -12.01
N ASP A 88 -20.27 5.80 -12.76
CA ASP A 88 -20.05 5.80 -14.19
C ASP A 88 -21.14 6.63 -14.87
N ARG A 89 -20.92 7.94 -14.99
CA ARG A 89 -21.51 8.70 -16.09
C ARG A 89 -20.68 8.28 -17.29
N GLN A 90 -21.10 7.21 -17.95
CA GLN A 90 -20.68 6.91 -19.30
C GLN A 90 -20.63 8.24 -20.07
N ARG A 91 -19.44 8.73 -20.36
CA ARG A 91 -19.27 9.67 -21.45
C ARG A 91 -19.77 8.90 -22.69
N ARG A 92 -21.03 9.17 -23.07
CA ARG A 92 -21.50 8.86 -24.42
C ARG A 92 -20.41 9.35 -25.35
N PRO A 93 -19.91 8.52 -26.27
CA PRO A 93 -19.09 9.03 -27.35
C PRO A 93 -19.90 10.16 -27.96
N VAL A 94 -19.32 11.35 -28.00
CA VAL A 94 -19.87 12.45 -28.78
C VAL A 94 -19.95 11.92 -30.20
N ALA A 95 -21.14 11.62 -30.68
CA ALA A 95 -21.36 11.21 -32.04
C ALA A 95 -20.81 12.33 -32.93
N ALA A 96 -19.83 12.00 -33.76
CA ALA A 96 -19.37 12.88 -34.79
C ALA A 96 -20.60 13.32 -35.64
N PRO A 97 -20.77 14.62 -35.96
CA PRO A 97 -21.84 15.09 -36.79
C PRO A 97 -21.57 14.62 -38.22
N GLY A 98 -22.35 13.68 -38.72
CA GLY A 98 -22.34 13.27 -40.13
C GLY A 98 -22.17 11.77 -40.35
N GLY A 99 -23.25 11.03 -40.24
CA GLY A 99 -23.29 9.64 -40.65
C GLY A 99 -24.70 9.05 -40.45
N GLY A 100 -25.57 9.21 -41.41
CA GLY A 100 -26.89 8.59 -41.46
C GLY A 100 -26.81 7.07 -41.55
N GLY A 101 -26.75 6.40 -40.43
CA GLY A 101 -26.75 4.96 -40.29
C GLY A 101 -27.95 4.50 -39.49
N ARG A 102 -28.83 3.70 -40.10
CA ARG A 102 -30.03 3.11 -39.52
C ARG A 102 -29.80 2.54 -38.12
N ARG A 103 -30.53 3.05 -37.13
CA ARG A 103 -30.63 2.49 -35.78
C ARG A 103 -31.15 1.05 -35.86
N ARG A 104 -30.28 0.06 -35.48
CA ARG A 104 -30.77 -1.25 -35.08
C ARG A 104 -31.26 -1.16 -33.63
N PRO A 105 -32.56 -1.44 -33.34
CA PRO A 105 -33.03 -1.55 -31.96
C PRO A 105 -32.64 -2.95 -31.45
N GLY A 106 -31.96 -3.02 -30.32
CA GLY A 106 -31.81 -4.32 -29.62
C GLY A 106 -30.40 -4.72 -29.20
N GLY A 107 -29.44 -3.83 -29.14
CA GLY A 107 -28.14 -4.15 -28.50
C GLY A 107 -28.28 -4.16 -26.96
N ARG A 108 -28.61 -5.31 -26.36
CA ARG A 108 -28.43 -5.51 -24.91
C ARG A 108 -26.96 -5.24 -24.58
N ALA A 109 -26.73 -4.33 -23.64
CA ALA A 109 -25.41 -4.16 -23.03
C ALA A 109 -24.92 -5.51 -22.50
N PRO A 110 -23.62 -5.86 -22.66
CA PRO A 110 -23.11 -7.12 -22.16
C PRO A 110 -23.36 -7.21 -20.66
N PRO A 111 -23.92 -8.33 -20.15
CA PRO A 111 -24.13 -8.55 -18.73
C PRO A 111 -22.75 -8.80 -18.11
N GLY A 112 -22.21 -7.83 -17.35
CA GLY A 112 -20.96 -8.11 -16.66
C GLY A 112 -20.17 -6.98 -16.05
N ALA A 113 -20.54 -5.73 -16.22
CA ALA A 113 -19.93 -4.65 -15.45
C ALA A 113 -20.57 -4.50 -14.06
N ARG A 114 -20.69 -5.61 -13.31
CA ARG A 114 -21.02 -5.53 -11.88
C ARG A 114 -19.86 -4.82 -11.21
N ARG A 115 -20.12 -3.64 -10.65
CA ARG A 115 -19.24 -2.95 -9.69
C ARG A 115 -18.79 -3.95 -8.65
N ARG A 116 -17.56 -4.41 -8.73
CA ARG A 116 -16.95 -5.19 -7.66
C ARG A 116 -16.60 -4.21 -6.55
N ARG A 117 -17.41 -4.17 -5.50
CA ARG A 117 -16.96 -3.67 -4.20
C ARG A 117 -15.76 -4.51 -3.81
N PRO A 118 -14.69 -3.94 -3.20
CA PRO A 118 -13.67 -4.76 -2.60
C PRO A 118 -14.40 -5.69 -1.61
N GLY A 119 -14.41 -6.99 -1.93
CA GLY A 119 -14.97 -7.99 -1.04
C GLY A 119 -14.07 -8.15 0.18
N ALA A 120 -14.27 -9.19 0.98
CA ALA A 120 -13.40 -9.52 2.11
C ALA A 120 -11.94 -9.84 1.72
N ALA A 121 -11.63 -9.90 0.42
CA ALA A 121 -10.31 -10.30 -0.09
C ALA A 121 -9.13 -9.47 0.47
N PRO A 122 -9.16 -8.12 0.51
CA PRO A 122 -8.07 -7.33 1.09
C PRO A 122 -7.84 -7.62 2.58
N VAL A 123 -8.93 -7.71 3.35
CA VAL A 123 -8.84 -8.04 4.78
C VAL A 123 -8.26 -9.45 4.99
N LEU A 124 -8.71 -10.42 4.20
CA LEU A 124 -8.16 -11.79 4.26
C LEU A 124 -6.68 -11.83 3.89
N LEU A 125 -6.26 -11.07 2.88
CA LEU A 125 -4.84 -10.94 2.51
C LEU A 125 -4.02 -10.32 3.64
N GLY A 126 -4.52 -9.27 4.29
CA GLY A 126 -3.87 -8.65 5.44
C GLY A 126 -3.72 -9.63 6.62
N LEU A 127 -4.76 -10.37 6.95
CA LEU A 127 -4.73 -11.38 8.01
C LEU A 127 -3.81 -12.56 7.67
N LEU A 128 -3.82 -13.05 6.42
CA LEU A 128 -2.90 -14.11 5.99
C LEU A 128 -1.44 -13.65 6.06
N LEU A 129 -1.17 -12.43 5.64
CA LEU A 129 0.17 -11.85 5.73
C LEU A 129 0.59 -11.70 7.21
N ALA A 130 -0.30 -11.22 8.09
CA ALA A 130 -0.03 -11.14 9.52
C ALA A 130 0.28 -12.53 10.11
N ALA A 131 -0.49 -13.56 9.75
CA ALA A 131 -0.21 -14.92 10.19
C ALA A 131 1.17 -15.43 9.75
N VAL A 132 1.61 -15.11 8.53
CA VAL A 132 2.98 -15.44 8.05
C VAL A 132 4.04 -14.75 8.91
N PHE A 133 3.82 -13.47 9.26
CA PHE A 133 4.77 -12.73 10.10
C PHE A 133 4.79 -13.22 11.55
N VAL A 134 3.64 -13.57 12.13
CA VAL A 134 3.57 -14.16 13.48
C VAL A 134 4.31 -15.49 13.52
N VAL A 135 4.09 -16.35 12.52
CA VAL A 135 4.85 -17.63 12.42
C VAL A 135 6.35 -17.34 12.26
N GLY A 136 6.71 -16.36 11.43
CA GLY A 136 8.11 -15.93 11.27
C GLY A 136 8.74 -15.45 12.58
N ALA A 137 8.03 -14.63 13.37
CA ALA A 137 8.47 -14.14 14.67
C ALA A 137 8.67 -15.29 15.67
N LEU A 138 7.74 -16.24 15.73
CA LEU A 138 7.87 -17.44 16.55
C LEU A 138 9.09 -18.29 16.15
N LEU A 139 9.37 -18.42 14.84
CA LEU A 139 10.56 -19.11 14.37
C LEU A 139 11.86 -18.37 14.74
N VAL A 140 11.86 -17.03 14.70
CA VAL A 140 13.00 -16.23 15.17
C VAL A 140 13.28 -16.50 16.64
N ARG A 141 12.26 -16.57 17.47
CA ARG A 141 12.39 -16.85 18.91
C ARG A 141 12.86 -18.27 19.22
N GLU A 142 12.40 -19.27 18.46
CA GLU A 142 12.66 -20.69 18.77
C GLU A 142 13.95 -21.23 18.12
N ILE A 143 14.46 -20.59 17.08
CA ILE A 143 15.62 -21.08 16.31
C ILE A 143 16.87 -20.30 16.71
N ALA A 144 17.80 -20.93 17.44
CA ALA A 144 19.02 -20.28 17.91
C ALA A 144 19.88 -19.63 16.82
N LEU A 145 19.85 -20.12 15.58
CA LEU A 145 20.52 -19.48 14.44
C LEU A 145 19.96 -18.09 14.11
N LEU A 146 18.69 -17.81 14.47
CA LEU A 146 17.98 -16.56 14.22
C LEU A 146 18.01 -15.60 15.42
N GLU A 147 18.63 -15.99 16.54
CA GLU A 147 18.79 -15.17 17.76
C GLU A 147 19.24 -13.72 17.46
N PRO A 148 20.18 -13.45 16.52
CA PRO A 148 20.56 -12.07 16.21
C PRO A 148 19.43 -11.19 15.66
N LEU A 149 18.32 -11.79 15.19
CA LEU A 149 17.15 -11.08 14.69
C LEU A 149 16.11 -10.78 15.79
N GLU A 150 16.22 -11.47 16.94
CA GLU A 150 15.27 -11.33 18.05
C GLU A 150 15.23 -9.91 18.58
N GLY A 151 16.37 -9.29 18.85
CA GLY A 151 16.47 -7.90 19.28
C GLY A 151 15.78 -6.92 18.32
N LEU A 152 15.87 -7.17 17.01
CA LEU A 152 15.24 -6.32 16.01
C LEU A 152 13.70 -6.42 16.02
N VAL A 153 13.15 -7.56 16.46
CA VAL A 153 11.70 -7.72 16.66
C VAL A 153 11.28 -7.06 17.96
N VAL A 154 12.05 -7.26 19.05
CA VAL A 154 11.84 -6.62 20.35
C VAL A 154 11.81 -5.09 20.20
N ASP A 155 12.74 -4.50 19.47
CA ASP A 155 12.75 -3.05 19.21
C ASP A 155 11.40 -2.51 18.66
N VAL A 156 10.70 -3.32 17.89
CA VAL A 156 9.38 -2.94 17.32
C VAL A 156 8.26 -3.17 18.35
N VAL A 157 8.35 -4.24 19.12
CA VAL A 157 7.39 -4.61 20.17
C VAL A 157 7.38 -3.54 21.28
N ASP A 158 8.55 -3.04 21.66
CA ASP A 158 8.69 -2.01 22.69
C ASP A 158 7.84 -0.75 22.44
N TYR A 159 7.68 -0.34 21.18
CA TYR A 159 6.79 0.77 20.85
C TYR A 159 5.32 0.45 21.13
N ALA A 160 4.91 -0.80 20.96
CA ALA A 160 3.55 -1.23 21.27
C ALA A 160 3.29 -1.34 22.77
N ASP A 161 4.26 -1.86 23.54
CA ASP A 161 4.15 -2.10 24.96
C ASP A 161 4.22 -0.82 25.80
N GLN A 162 5.07 0.13 25.39
CA GLN A 162 5.30 1.37 26.13
C GLN A 162 4.42 2.52 25.66
N GLY A 163 3.68 2.36 24.56
CA GLY A 163 2.86 3.39 23.96
C GLY A 163 1.40 3.36 24.40
N SER A 164 0.69 4.45 24.15
CA SER A 164 -0.76 4.50 24.30
C SER A 164 -1.45 3.76 23.15
N LEU A 165 -2.07 2.61 23.43
CA LEU A 165 -2.68 1.77 22.40
C LEU A 165 -3.69 2.53 21.50
N PRO A 166 -4.60 3.39 21.99
CA PRO A 166 -5.49 4.16 21.12
C PRO A 166 -4.74 5.09 20.15
N LEU A 167 -3.66 5.73 20.63
CA LEU A 167 -2.84 6.60 19.80
C LEU A 167 -2.02 5.78 18.79
N LEU A 168 -1.47 4.64 19.19
CA LEU A 168 -0.75 3.73 18.31
C LEU A 168 -1.65 3.20 17.20
N VAL A 169 -2.87 2.77 17.52
CA VAL A 169 -3.87 2.36 16.50
C VAL A 169 -4.16 3.49 15.53
N ALA A 170 -4.37 4.72 16.03
CA ALA A 170 -4.66 5.87 15.19
C ALA A 170 -3.50 6.21 14.26
N VAL A 171 -2.27 6.34 14.79
CA VAL A 171 -1.09 6.69 13.96
C VAL A 171 -0.73 5.58 12.97
N THR A 172 -0.87 4.31 13.37
CA THR A 172 -0.64 3.16 12.48
C THR A 172 -1.61 3.17 11.31
N ALA A 173 -2.90 3.37 11.56
CA ALA A 173 -3.90 3.45 10.51
C ALA A 173 -3.67 4.66 9.57
N VAL A 174 -3.38 5.84 10.14
CA VAL A 174 -3.09 7.06 9.36
C VAL A 174 -1.86 6.88 8.48
N ASN A 175 -0.76 6.34 9.03
CA ASN A 175 0.45 6.07 8.26
C ASN A 175 0.20 5.02 7.16
N GLY A 176 -0.49 3.93 7.45
CA GLY A 176 -0.83 2.92 6.44
C GLY A 176 -1.61 3.51 5.25
N VAL A 177 -2.58 4.40 5.53
CA VAL A 177 -3.30 5.13 4.47
C VAL A 177 -2.37 6.07 3.70
N ALA A 178 -1.54 6.84 4.39
CA ALA A 178 -0.63 7.83 3.80
C ALA A 178 0.42 7.16 2.89
N GLU A 179 0.97 6.04 3.33
CA GLU A 179 1.93 5.24 2.57
C GLU A 179 1.31 4.68 1.28
N GLU A 180 0.09 4.15 1.34
CA GLU A 180 -0.58 3.64 0.14
C GLU A 180 -0.96 4.77 -0.82
N LEU A 181 -1.35 5.94 -0.34
CA LEU A 181 -1.55 7.13 -1.17
C LEU A 181 -0.27 7.50 -1.93
N PHE A 182 0.88 7.44 -1.25
CA PHE A 182 2.15 7.78 -1.86
C PHE A 182 2.69 6.67 -2.75
N PHE A 183 2.92 5.47 -2.20
CA PHE A 183 3.60 4.40 -2.94
C PHE A 183 2.70 3.78 -4.02
N ARG A 184 1.39 3.54 -3.77
CA ARG A 184 0.46 2.91 -4.73
C ARG A 184 -0.35 3.92 -5.51
N GLY A 185 -0.41 5.17 -5.02
CA GLY A 185 -0.97 6.31 -5.76
C GLY A 185 0.08 7.00 -6.63
N ALA A 186 0.95 7.80 -6.02
CA ALA A 186 1.88 8.72 -6.69
C ALA A 186 3.07 8.00 -7.35
N ALA A 187 3.85 7.23 -6.58
CA ALA A 187 5.05 6.56 -7.06
C ALA A 187 4.71 5.49 -8.11
N TYR A 188 3.65 4.72 -7.90
CA TYR A 188 3.17 3.75 -8.89
C TYR A 188 2.82 4.41 -10.23
N ALA A 189 2.26 5.63 -10.21
CA ALA A 189 1.94 6.40 -11.41
C ALA A 189 3.19 7.03 -12.08
N ALA A 190 4.25 7.29 -11.32
CA ALA A 190 5.51 7.81 -11.83
C ALA A 190 6.34 6.77 -12.60
N ILE A 191 6.08 5.49 -12.39
CA ILE A 191 6.87 4.38 -12.91
C ILE A 191 6.16 3.76 -14.11
N THR A 192 6.81 3.77 -15.27
CA THR A 192 6.22 3.27 -16.53
C THR A 192 6.35 1.77 -16.71
N ARG A 193 7.47 1.18 -16.27
CA ARG A 193 7.78 -0.25 -16.39
C ARG A 193 8.00 -0.90 -15.03
N HIS A 194 7.43 -2.09 -14.81
CA HIS A 194 7.57 -2.85 -13.55
C HIS A 194 7.26 -2.07 -12.26
N PRO A 195 6.10 -1.35 -12.21
CA PRO A 195 5.82 -0.46 -11.07
C PRO A 195 5.71 -1.18 -9.73
N VAL A 196 5.27 -2.44 -9.70
CA VAL A 196 5.23 -3.25 -8.47
C VAL A 196 6.64 -3.40 -7.90
N ALA A 197 7.61 -3.81 -8.73
CA ALA A 197 8.99 -4.01 -8.28
C ALA A 197 9.64 -2.71 -7.81
N TRP A 198 9.51 -1.63 -8.60
CA TRP A 198 10.15 -0.36 -8.26
C TRP A 198 9.51 0.36 -7.07
N THR A 199 8.17 0.28 -6.89
CA THR A 199 7.55 0.86 -5.69
C THR A 199 7.84 0.04 -4.44
N THR A 200 7.96 -1.28 -4.55
CA THR A 200 8.41 -2.14 -3.45
C THR A 200 9.85 -1.83 -3.06
N LEU A 201 10.74 -1.70 -4.05
CA LEU A 201 12.13 -1.31 -3.80
C LEU A 201 12.23 0.06 -3.13
N ALA A 202 11.50 1.06 -3.63
CA ALA A 202 11.48 2.40 -3.03
C ALA A 202 10.97 2.38 -1.58
N TYR A 203 9.95 1.56 -1.31
CA TYR A 203 9.42 1.38 0.03
C TYR A 203 10.44 0.70 0.96
N ALA A 204 11.06 -0.39 0.51
CA ALA A 204 12.09 -1.09 1.27
C ALA A 204 13.32 -0.20 1.55
N VAL A 205 13.76 0.59 0.56
CA VAL A 205 14.88 1.55 0.73
C VAL A 205 14.52 2.64 1.75
N ALA A 206 13.29 3.18 1.68
CA ALA A 206 12.85 4.16 2.67
C ALA A 206 12.82 3.55 4.09
N THR A 207 12.34 2.31 4.22
CA THR A 207 12.27 1.61 5.51
C THR A 207 13.66 1.21 6.02
N ALA A 208 14.62 0.92 5.14
CA ALA A 208 16.00 0.61 5.52
C ALA A 208 16.70 1.77 6.27
N ALA A 209 16.22 3.01 6.11
CA ALA A 209 16.72 4.17 6.88
C ALA A 209 16.47 4.05 8.40
N THR A 210 15.58 3.16 8.83
CA THR A 210 15.36 2.84 10.26
C THR A 210 16.55 2.10 10.88
N GLY A 211 17.38 1.43 10.07
CA GLY A 211 18.43 0.52 10.51
C GLY A 211 17.92 -0.88 10.90
N ASN A 212 16.60 -1.10 10.95
CA ASN A 212 16.01 -2.39 11.31
C ASN A 212 15.74 -3.23 10.04
N VAL A 213 16.52 -4.31 9.87
CA VAL A 213 16.41 -5.17 8.70
C VAL A 213 15.11 -5.97 8.68
N MET A 214 14.50 -6.25 9.85
CA MET A 214 13.21 -6.95 9.93
C MET A 214 12.07 -6.06 9.38
N LEU A 215 12.10 -4.76 9.67
CA LEU A 215 11.17 -3.81 9.06
C LEU A 215 11.37 -3.70 7.55
N SER A 216 12.61 -3.71 7.08
CA SER A 216 12.90 -3.69 5.63
C SER A 216 12.40 -4.96 4.94
N PHE A 217 12.56 -6.12 5.57
CA PHE A 217 12.00 -7.39 5.11
C PHE A 217 10.46 -7.34 5.06
N ALA A 218 9.84 -6.80 6.11
CA ALA A 218 8.39 -6.58 6.14
C ALA A 218 7.93 -5.67 5.00
N ALA A 219 8.65 -4.58 4.74
CA ALA A 219 8.35 -3.65 3.64
C ALA A 219 8.43 -4.34 2.26
N VAL A 220 9.36 -5.27 2.05
CA VAL A 220 9.43 -6.05 0.81
C VAL A 220 8.21 -6.95 0.65
N LEU A 221 7.88 -7.77 1.66
CA LEU A 221 6.75 -8.71 1.57
C LEU A 221 5.42 -7.98 1.42
N LEU A 222 5.15 -7.02 2.31
CA LEU A 222 3.95 -6.18 2.23
C LEU A 222 3.92 -5.44 0.89
N GLY A 223 5.05 -4.84 0.51
CA GLY A 223 5.21 -4.08 -0.73
C GLY A 223 4.84 -4.87 -1.99
N VAL A 224 5.26 -6.13 -2.07
CA VAL A 224 4.90 -7.03 -3.16
C VAL A 224 3.41 -7.34 -3.14
N VAL A 225 2.84 -7.73 -2.01
CA VAL A 225 1.42 -8.11 -1.89
C VAL A 225 0.52 -6.96 -2.30
N VAL A 226 0.66 -5.77 -1.67
CA VAL A 226 -0.20 -4.62 -1.98
C VAL A 226 0.10 -4.01 -3.36
N GLY A 227 1.34 -4.15 -3.85
CA GLY A 227 1.69 -3.77 -5.23
C GLY A 227 1.01 -4.64 -6.28
N LEU A 228 0.96 -5.95 -6.07
CA LEU A 228 0.23 -6.90 -6.92
C LEU A 228 -1.28 -6.62 -6.85
N GLU A 229 -1.81 -6.39 -5.65
CA GLU A 229 -3.21 -6.03 -5.45
C GLU A 229 -3.57 -4.71 -6.14
N ARG A 230 -2.68 -3.69 -6.07
CA ARG A 230 -2.82 -2.44 -6.83
C ARG A 230 -2.93 -2.69 -8.33
N ARG A 231 -2.11 -3.59 -8.86
CA ARG A 231 -2.13 -3.98 -10.27
C ARG A 231 -3.42 -4.71 -10.65
N ALA A 232 -3.89 -5.59 -9.77
CA ALA A 232 -5.07 -6.42 -10.02
C ALA A 232 -6.40 -5.67 -9.85
N SER A 233 -6.47 -4.73 -8.89
CA SER A 233 -7.67 -3.94 -8.61
C SER A 233 -7.80 -2.67 -9.44
N GLY A 234 -6.67 -2.13 -9.91
CA GLY A 234 -6.62 -0.81 -10.56
C GLY A 234 -6.83 0.37 -9.60
N GLY A 235 -6.95 0.14 -8.28
CA GLY A 235 -7.20 1.16 -7.25
C GLY A 235 -6.34 0.97 -6.00
N ILE A 236 -6.37 1.93 -5.09
CA ILE A 236 -5.60 1.89 -3.83
C ILE A 236 -6.41 1.38 -2.63
N LEU A 237 -7.73 1.26 -2.74
CA LEU A 237 -8.57 0.89 -1.60
C LEU A 237 -8.25 -0.53 -1.09
N GLY A 238 -8.05 -1.49 -1.99
CA GLY A 238 -7.59 -2.83 -1.63
C GLY A 238 -6.27 -2.78 -0.86
N PRO A 239 -5.17 -2.25 -1.46
CA PRO A 239 -3.90 -2.01 -0.79
C PRO A 239 -4.02 -1.36 0.59
N VAL A 240 -4.81 -0.29 0.74
CA VAL A 240 -5.05 0.38 2.04
C VAL A 240 -5.67 -0.58 3.05
N LEU A 241 -6.70 -1.34 2.67
CA LEU A 241 -7.35 -2.30 3.57
C LEU A 241 -6.40 -3.43 3.96
N THR A 242 -5.65 -3.99 3.01
CA THR A 242 -4.66 -5.04 3.27
C THR A 242 -3.57 -4.55 4.21
N HIS A 243 -3.00 -3.36 3.94
CA HIS A 243 -1.95 -2.78 4.75
C HIS A 243 -2.43 -2.47 6.17
N CYS A 244 -3.53 -1.72 6.31
CA CYS A 244 -4.06 -1.39 7.64
C CYS A 244 -4.47 -2.64 8.43
N THR A 245 -5.06 -3.65 7.78
CA THR A 245 -5.39 -4.90 8.46
C THR A 245 -4.14 -5.60 8.96
N TRP A 246 -3.11 -5.72 8.10
CA TRP A 246 -1.84 -6.33 8.49
C TRP A 246 -1.18 -5.58 9.64
N SER A 247 -0.96 -4.27 9.50
CA SER A 247 -0.23 -3.48 10.50
C SER A 247 -0.95 -3.38 11.84
N LEU A 248 -2.29 -3.23 11.84
CA LEU A 248 -3.07 -3.25 13.08
C LEU A 248 -3.09 -4.63 13.74
N THR A 249 -3.14 -5.71 12.95
CA THR A 249 -3.03 -7.07 13.49
C THR A 249 -1.65 -7.28 14.11
N MET A 250 -0.56 -6.85 13.45
CA MET A 250 0.78 -6.95 13.99
C MET A 250 0.93 -6.14 15.29
N LEU A 251 0.42 -4.91 15.32
CA LEU A 251 0.43 -4.06 16.52
C LEU A 251 -0.23 -4.74 17.74
N LEU A 252 -1.32 -5.51 17.51
CA LEU A 252 -2.08 -6.12 18.59
C LEU A 252 -1.62 -7.53 18.96
N VAL A 253 -1.07 -8.26 18.00
CA VAL A 253 -0.75 -9.69 18.19
C VAL A 253 0.72 -9.91 18.49
N LEU A 254 1.63 -9.16 17.85
CA LEU A 254 3.06 -9.37 18.02
C LEU A 254 3.53 -9.23 19.47
N PRO A 255 3.09 -8.20 20.27
CA PRO A 255 3.49 -8.09 21.68
C PRO A 255 2.97 -9.22 22.57
N VAL A 256 1.90 -9.92 22.14
CA VAL A 256 1.34 -11.04 22.92
C VAL A 256 2.09 -12.35 22.66
N VAL A 257 2.67 -12.51 21.47
CA VAL A 257 3.31 -13.77 21.05
C VAL A 257 4.82 -13.71 21.09
N PHE A 258 5.41 -12.54 21.19
CA PHE A 258 6.85 -12.31 21.23
C PHE A 258 7.31 -11.76 22.55
#